data_ef037b522069a30caf432b91289e058b
#
_entry.id   ef037b522069a30caf432b91289e058b
#
_cell.length_a   1.000
_cell.length_b   1.000
_cell.length_c   1.000
_cell.angle_alpha   90.00
_cell.angle_beta   90.00
_cell.angle_gamma   90.00
#
_symmetry.space_group_name_H-M   'P 1'
#
loop_
_entity.id
_entity.type
_entity.pdbx_description
1 polymer ?
#
loop_
_entity_poly.entity_id
_entity_poly.type
_entity_poly.pdbx_seq_one_letter_code
_entity_poly.pdbx_strand_id
1 'polypeptide(L)'
;MKRHTPAERFLPGIVALLTLLPFIAAAQIPMHHSVIEPQLPDSADVAEGEKKHFWRATAEVMGFNVALWGFDRFIQHGDFSYINFRTVEENLSHGYNWDNDKLGTNTFLHPYTGNLYFNAARANGFNFWQSEVFSMFGSAMWETFMECEYPSTNDVIATPIGGAVIGETLFRSSDAVLDDRTTGWERFGREAAAFVISPMRGINRIITGQAWRVRSTTGRLFGRPNVAVRISAGVKALEFQGRIGDTHVGFASQIDVEYGDRFEESSKPYDYFTVKAELQAMREQPLLSEIEIKGRLLDREIMKSSKAFASVGLYQHFDFYDSDTIKKYDKVPYKLGIPACVGVGVLYRDGDRRRCVFDAYAHANVVILGSILSDHYQTDERNYNWASGFSLKGGFNIVVDKNRFAFTLNHSYYRLFSWVGYRYGTDLNKVNFRTLNVMGDHSAASFNVTEARLDFKLMRRLYATVSATSYIRSTRYRDYPSVLSSSGSLRAMLTYKL
;
A
#
# COMPACT_ATOMS: atom_id res chain seq x y z
N MET A 1 -24.93 18.32 8.44
CA MET A 1 -24.11 17.47 9.35
C MET A 1 -24.55 16.03 9.18
N LYS A 2 -24.06 15.32 8.14
CA LYS A 2 -24.28 13.85 8.04
C LYS A 2 -23.35 13.19 9.08
N ARG A 3 -23.91 12.47 10.03
CA ARG A 3 -23.12 11.67 10.98
C ARG A 3 -22.46 10.54 10.20
N HIS A 4 -21.14 10.51 10.16
CA HIS A 4 -20.39 9.40 9.58
C HIS A 4 -20.85 8.07 10.15
N THR A 5 -21.13 7.12 9.29
CA THR A 5 -21.35 5.75 9.74
C THR A 5 -20.02 5.18 10.25
N PRO A 6 -20.01 4.43 11.35
CA PRO A 6 -18.80 3.77 11.84
C PRO A 6 -18.07 2.95 10.75
N ALA A 7 -18.80 2.43 9.77
CA ALA A 7 -18.28 1.64 8.66
C ALA A 7 -17.23 2.39 7.82
N GLU A 8 -17.43 3.68 7.54
CA GLU A 8 -16.50 4.44 6.70
C GLU A 8 -15.12 4.67 7.36
N ARG A 9 -15.07 4.73 8.70
CA ARG A 9 -13.79 4.85 9.44
C ARG A 9 -12.97 3.57 9.44
N PHE A 10 -13.65 2.42 9.31
CA PHE A 10 -13.00 1.10 9.38
C PHE A 10 -12.74 0.48 8.01
N LEU A 11 -13.35 1.02 6.94
CA LEU A 11 -13.28 0.42 5.61
C LEU A 11 -11.85 0.20 5.10
N PRO A 12 -10.91 1.19 5.14
CA PRO A 12 -9.54 0.97 4.72
C PRO A 12 -8.83 -0.11 5.56
N GLY A 13 -9.07 -0.11 6.87
CA GLY A 13 -8.52 -1.12 7.78
C GLY A 13 -9.09 -2.52 7.52
N ILE A 14 -10.39 -2.61 7.22
CA ILE A 14 -11.06 -3.88 6.88
C ILE A 14 -10.52 -4.41 5.54
N VAL A 15 -10.38 -3.56 4.52
CA VAL A 15 -9.81 -3.95 3.23
C VAL A 15 -8.37 -4.42 3.39
N ALA A 16 -7.54 -3.67 4.13
CA ALA A 16 -6.16 -4.08 4.44
C ALA A 16 -6.12 -5.40 5.21
N LEU A 17 -6.98 -5.59 6.20
CA LEU A 17 -7.06 -6.84 6.97
C LEU A 17 -7.49 -8.02 6.08
N LEU A 18 -8.53 -7.85 5.27
CA LEU A 18 -9.02 -8.89 4.36
C LEU A 18 -7.97 -9.26 3.30
N THR A 19 -7.18 -8.31 2.81
CA THR A 19 -6.10 -8.59 1.85
C THR A 19 -4.87 -9.23 2.49
N LEU A 20 -4.60 -8.99 3.77
CA LEU A 20 -3.43 -9.52 4.48
C LEU A 20 -3.69 -10.87 5.18
N LEU A 21 -4.93 -11.14 5.65
CA LEU A 21 -5.31 -12.41 6.28
C LEU A 21 -4.96 -13.65 5.43
N PRO A 22 -5.20 -13.68 4.09
CA PRO A 22 -4.86 -14.81 3.28
C PRO A 22 -3.36 -15.07 3.15
N PHE A 23 -2.50 -14.05 3.30
CA PHE A 23 -1.04 -14.27 3.39
C PHE A 23 -0.68 -15.11 4.60
N ILE A 24 -1.35 -14.87 5.74
CA ILE A 24 -1.17 -15.64 6.96
C ILE A 24 -1.63 -17.07 6.75
N ALA A 25 -2.80 -17.27 6.13
CA ALA A 25 -3.33 -18.59 5.82
C ALA A 25 -2.45 -19.32 4.79
N ALA A 26 -1.98 -18.63 3.76
CA ALA A 26 -1.12 -19.20 2.72
C ALA A 26 0.23 -19.67 3.26
N ALA A 27 0.81 -18.93 4.21
CA ALA A 27 2.06 -19.30 4.87
C ALA A 27 1.92 -20.53 5.79
N GLN A 28 0.71 -20.86 6.23
CA GLN A 28 0.41 -22.03 7.08
C GLN A 28 -0.02 -23.28 6.31
N ILE A 29 -0.31 -23.18 4.99
CA ILE A 29 -0.65 -24.36 4.19
C ILE A 29 0.58 -25.27 4.15
N PRO A 30 0.50 -26.52 4.65
CA PRO A 30 1.65 -27.42 4.69
C PRO A 30 2.15 -27.65 3.28
N MET A 31 3.30 -27.09 2.94
CA MET A 31 4.03 -27.53 1.78
C MET A 31 4.64 -28.88 2.13
N HIS A 32 4.32 -29.93 1.40
CA HIS A 32 4.97 -31.21 1.54
C HIS A 32 6.49 -30.99 1.52
N HIS A 33 7.17 -31.39 2.61
CA HIS A 33 8.61 -31.25 2.78
C HIS A 33 9.36 -32.15 1.77
N SER A 34 9.61 -31.63 0.59
CA SER A 34 10.76 -32.03 -0.20
C SER A 34 11.80 -30.91 -0.09
N VAL A 35 13.08 -31.27 0.01
CA VAL A 35 14.21 -30.33 -0.09
C VAL A 35 14.01 -29.52 -1.37
N ILE A 36 13.70 -28.22 -1.26
CA ILE A 36 13.12 -27.49 -2.39
C ILE A 36 14.19 -26.53 -2.90
N GLU A 37 14.77 -26.89 -4.02
CA GLU A 37 15.28 -25.91 -4.97
C GLU A 37 14.11 -25.03 -5.44
N PRO A 38 14.30 -23.71 -5.66
CA PRO A 38 13.29 -22.84 -6.25
C PRO A 38 12.85 -23.46 -7.59
N GLN A 39 11.66 -24.05 -7.64
CA GLN A 39 11.16 -24.58 -8.90
C GLN A 39 10.77 -23.42 -9.79
N LEU A 40 11.47 -23.30 -10.92
CA LEU A 40 11.07 -22.39 -11.99
C LEU A 40 9.62 -22.71 -12.42
N PRO A 41 8.87 -21.72 -12.91
CA PRO A 41 7.55 -21.96 -13.48
C PRO A 41 7.66 -22.97 -14.63
N ASP A 42 6.65 -23.81 -14.77
CA ASP A 42 6.55 -24.70 -15.92
C ASP A 42 6.44 -23.86 -17.21
N SER A 43 7.11 -24.29 -18.28
CA SER A 43 7.05 -23.59 -19.56
C SER A 43 5.63 -23.46 -20.12
N ALA A 44 4.75 -24.42 -19.82
CA ALA A 44 3.35 -24.39 -20.20
C ALA A 44 2.58 -23.29 -19.41
N ASP A 45 2.87 -23.13 -18.12
CA ASP A 45 2.26 -22.10 -17.28
C ASP A 45 2.67 -20.69 -17.74
N VAL A 46 3.97 -20.50 -18.06
CA VAL A 46 4.49 -19.24 -18.60
C VAL A 46 3.87 -18.92 -19.96
N ALA A 47 3.82 -19.89 -20.87
CA ALA A 47 3.24 -19.69 -22.21
C ALA A 47 1.74 -19.36 -22.16
N GLU A 48 0.99 -19.94 -21.23
CA GLU A 48 -0.43 -19.60 -21.03
C GLU A 48 -0.58 -18.18 -20.42
N GLY A 49 0.27 -17.82 -19.47
CA GLY A 49 0.27 -16.48 -18.85
C GLY A 49 0.69 -15.37 -19.83
N GLU A 50 1.46 -15.67 -20.87
CA GLU A 50 1.85 -14.72 -21.92
C GLU A 50 0.78 -14.51 -22.99
N LYS A 51 -0.23 -15.39 -23.05
CA LYS A 51 -1.34 -15.25 -24.00
C LYS A 51 -2.26 -14.11 -23.63
N LYS A 52 -2.23 -13.04 -24.43
CA LYS A 52 -2.97 -11.81 -24.18
C LYS A 52 -4.41 -11.88 -24.67
N HIS A 53 -5.36 -11.52 -23.83
CA HIS A 53 -6.79 -11.48 -24.12
C HIS A 53 -7.32 -10.05 -23.98
N PHE A 54 -7.04 -9.20 -24.98
CA PHE A 54 -7.33 -7.77 -24.94
C PHE A 54 -8.82 -7.47 -24.66
N TRP A 55 -9.72 -8.06 -25.42
CA TRP A 55 -11.15 -7.77 -25.28
C TRP A 55 -11.72 -8.24 -23.94
N ARG A 56 -11.21 -9.33 -23.41
CA ARG A 56 -11.62 -9.80 -22.08
C ARG A 56 -11.11 -8.86 -20.98
N ALA A 57 -9.87 -8.44 -21.03
CA ALA A 57 -9.33 -7.45 -20.09
C ALA A 57 -10.12 -6.14 -20.13
N THR A 58 -10.42 -5.64 -21.33
CA THR A 58 -11.23 -4.43 -21.52
C THR A 58 -12.64 -4.61 -20.95
N ALA A 59 -13.29 -5.74 -21.23
CA ALA A 59 -14.62 -6.04 -20.70
C ALA A 59 -14.65 -6.18 -19.17
N GLU A 60 -13.61 -6.76 -18.58
CA GLU A 60 -13.48 -6.87 -17.12
C GLU A 60 -13.29 -5.49 -16.46
N VAL A 61 -12.46 -4.59 -17.03
CA VAL A 61 -12.27 -3.21 -16.53
C VAL A 61 -13.56 -2.41 -16.67
N MET A 62 -14.20 -2.42 -17.84
CA MET A 62 -15.44 -1.69 -18.08
C MET A 62 -16.59 -2.26 -17.23
N GLY A 63 -16.69 -3.60 -17.16
CA GLY A 63 -17.71 -4.28 -16.36
C GLY A 63 -17.57 -4.00 -14.87
N PHE A 64 -16.34 -3.91 -14.37
CA PHE A 64 -16.09 -3.51 -13.00
C PHE A 64 -16.55 -2.07 -12.74
N ASN A 65 -16.24 -1.12 -13.62
CA ASN A 65 -16.70 0.27 -13.50
C ASN A 65 -18.23 0.35 -13.48
N VAL A 66 -18.90 -0.34 -14.38
CA VAL A 66 -20.37 -0.39 -14.42
C VAL A 66 -20.95 -1.03 -13.15
N ALA A 67 -20.33 -2.10 -12.65
CA ALA A 67 -20.77 -2.77 -11.43
C ALA A 67 -20.59 -1.88 -10.20
N LEU A 68 -19.44 -1.18 -10.09
CA LEU A 68 -19.15 -0.25 -9.00
C LEU A 68 -20.12 0.94 -9.06
N TRP A 69 -20.29 1.56 -10.21
CA TRP A 69 -21.30 2.62 -10.41
C TRP A 69 -22.70 2.16 -10.02
N GLY A 70 -23.10 0.95 -10.44
CA GLY A 70 -24.40 0.39 -10.07
C GLY A 70 -24.56 0.18 -8.57
N PHE A 71 -23.51 -0.25 -7.88
CA PHE A 71 -23.50 -0.37 -6.44
C PHE A 71 -23.65 0.99 -5.75
N ASP A 72 -22.88 1.99 -6.18
CA ASP A 72 -22.93 3.35 -5.64
C ASP A 72 -24.28 4.02 -5.91
N ARG A 73 -24.83 3.79 -7.09
CA ARG A 73 -26.11 4.38 -7.54
C ARG A 73 -27.32 3.79 -6.84
N PHE A 74 -27.38 2.46 -6.70
CA PHE A 74 -28.59 1.76 -6.28
C PHE A 74 -28.54 1.23 -4.85
N ILE A 75 -27.35 1.03 -4.29
CA ILE A 75 -27.15 0.50 -2.93
C ILE A 75 -26.68 1.58 -1.98
N GLN A 76 -25.61 2.32 -2.32
CA GLN A 76 -25.09 3.41 -1.49
C GLN A 76 -25.90 4.72 -1.62
N HIS A 77 -26.58 4.92 -2.76
CA HIS A 77 -27.26 6.18 -3.09
C HIS A 77 -26.32 7.40 -3.02
N GLY A 78 -25.07 7.23 -3.49
CA GLY A 78 -24.07 8.28 -3.53
C GLY A 78 -24.50 9.41 -4.47
N ASP A 79 -24.46 10.66 -4.01
CA ASP A 79 -24.88 11.82 -4.79
C ASP A 79 -24.07 11.98 -6.09
N PHE A 80 -22.77 11.58 -6.07
CA PHE A 80 -21.87 11.62 -7.23
C PHE A 80 -22.27 10.63 -8.34
N SER A 81 -22.99 9.56 -8.04
CA SER A 81 -23.33 8.49 -9.00
C SER A 81 -24.54 8.79 -9.90
N TYR A 82 -25.14 10.00 -9.79
CA TYR A 82 -26.32 10.41 -10.56
C TYR A 82 -25.91 11.02 -11.92
N ILE A 83 -25.33 10.19 -12.76
CA ILE A 83 -24.84 10.57 -14.11
C ILE A 83 -25.97 10.69 -15.13
N ASN A 84 -25.79 11.60 -16.11
CA ASN A 84 -26.62 11.77 -17.30
C ASN A 84 -25.77 12.39 -18.42
N PHE A 85 -26.33 12.52 -19.63
CA PHE A 85 -25.61 13.06 -20.79
C PHE A 85 -25.03 14.46 -20.53
N ARG A 86 -25.74 15.30 -19.79
CA ARG A 86 -25.29 16.66 -19.47
C ARG A 86 -24.10 16.62 -18.52
N THR A 87 -24.10 15.78 -17.49
CA THR A 87 -22.97 15.69 -16.56
C THR A 87 -21.72 15.18 -17.25
N VAL A 88 -21.85 14.22 -18.18
CA VAL A 88 -20.74 13.73 -19.01
C VAL A 88 -20.20 14.84 -19.93
N GLU A 89 -21.08 15.64 -20.55
CA GLU A 89 -20.66 16.78 -21.37
C GLU A 89 -19.94 17.85 -20.51
N GLU A 90 -20.44 18.12 -19.30
CA GLU A 90 -19.79 19.01 -18.33
C GLU A 90 -18.40 18.49 -17.94
N ASN A 91 -18.25 17.19 -17.64
CA ASN A 91 -16.97 16.56 -17.31
C ASN A 91 -15.95 16.66 -18.46
N LEU A 92 -16.38 16.45 -19.69
CA LEU A 92 -15.51 16.54 -20.87
C LEU A 92 -15.09 17.98 -21.18
N SER A 93 -15.93 18.98 -20.86
CA SER A 93 -15.71 20.38 -21.20
C SER A 93 -15.00 21.18 -20.11
N HIS A 94 -15.20 20.84 -18.83
CA HIS A 94 -14.66 21.59 -17.69
C HIS A 94 -13.16 21.34 -17.49
N GLY A 95 -12.69 20.12 -17.72
CA GLY A 95 -11.31 19.70 -17.39
C GLY A 95 -11.18 19.20 -15.94
N TYR A 96 -9.94 19.11 -15.47
CA TYR A 96 -9.62 18.43 -14.20
C TYR A 96 -9.55 19.39 -13.02
N ASN A 97 -10.09 18.97 -11.87
CA ASN A 97 -10.05 19.65 -10.58
C ASN A 97 -9.29 18.80 -9.55
N TRP A 98 -8.96 19.43 -8.40
CA TRP A 98 -8.52 18.68 -7.22
C TRP A 98 -9.74 18.20 -6.45
N ASP A 99 -9.79 16.90 -6.22
CA ASP A 99 -10.88 16.24 -5.52
C ASP A 99 -10.95 16.60 -4.03
N ASN A 100 -12.11 16.36 -3.44
CA ASN A 100 -12.49 16.73 -2.08
C ASN A 100 -12.57 15.56 -1.11
N ASP A 101 -12.28 14.36 -1.53
CA ASP A 101 -12.46 13.17 -0.73
C ASP A 101 -11.53 13.10 0.49
N LYS A 102 -11.87 12.24 1.43
CA LYS A 102 -11.06 11.99 2.63
C LYS A 102 -9.68 11.44 2.24
N LEU A 103 -8.69 11.70 3.09
CA LEU A 103 -7.33 11.21 2.87
C LEU A 103 -7.28 9.69 2.60
N GLY A 104 -8.02 8.90 3.39
CA GLY A 104 -8.05 7.44 3.22
C GLY A 104 -8.66 6.99 1.91
N THR A 105 -9.68 7.70 1.39
CA THR A 105 -10.26 7.45 0.07
C THR A 105 -9.24 7.72 -1.01
N ASN A 106 -8.71 8.93 -1.04
CA ASN A 106 -7.81 9.40 -2.09
C ASN A 106 -6.44 8.72 -2.10
N THR A 107 -5.91 8.33 -0.96
CA THR A 107 -4.57 7.73 -0.89
C THR A 107 -4.58 6.22 -0.75
N PHE A 108 -5.74 5.59 -0.52
CA PHE A 108 -5.84 4.15 -0.40
C PHE A 108 -6.96 3.53 -1.24
N LEU A 109 -8.22 4.02 -1.15
CA LEU A 109 -9.34 3.40 -1.87
C LEU A 109 -9.23 3.59 -3.38
N HIS A 110 -8.89 4.79 -3.88
CA HIS A 110 -8.66 5.00 -5.31
C HIS A 110 -7.49 4.14 -5.84
N PRO A 111 -6.30 4.08 -5.21
CA PRO A 111 -5.28 3.11 -5.58
C PRO A 111 -5.73 1.65 -5.49
N TYR A 112 -6.57 1.30 -4.51
CA TYR A 112 -7.13 -0.04 -4.45
C TYR A 112 -8.07 -0.34 -5.64
N THR A 113 -8.87 0.62 -6.08
CA THR A 113 -9.69 0.52 -7.31
C THR A 113 -8.78 0.37 -8.54
N GLY A 114 -7.70 1.15 -8.61
CA GLY A 114 -6.67 1.02 -9.66
C GLY A 114 -6.03 -0.37 -9.71
N ASN A 115 -5.81 -0.99 -8.55
CA ASN A 115 -5.36 -2.39 -8.47
C ASN A 115 -6.33 -3.35 -9.15
N LEU A 116 -7.64 -3.13 -9.06
CA LEU A 116 -8.62 -4.00 -9.70
C LEU A 116 -8.55 -3.89 -11.23
N TYR A 117 -8.40 -2.68 -11.79
CA TYR A 117 -8.16 -2.50 -13.21
C TYR A 117 -6.85 -3.14 -13.67
N PHE A 118 -5.78 -2.89 -12.93
CA PHE A 118 -4.45 -3.45 -13.18
C PHE A 118 -4.49 -4.98 -13.19
N ASN A 119 -5.14 -5.59 -12.19
CA ASN A 119 -5.22 -7.04 -12.06
C ASN A 119 -6.18 -7.71 -13.06
N ALA A 120 -7.19 -7.00 -13.57
CA ALA A 120 -7.97 -7.45 -14.70
C ALA A 120 -7.05 -7.69 -15.92
N ALA A 121 -6.17 -6.73 -16.23
CA ALA A 121 -5.22 -6.89 -17.33
C ALA A 121 -4.15 -7.96 -17.04
N ARG A 122 -3.56 -7.98 -15.82
CA ARG A 122 -2.58 -9.01 -15.43
C ARG A 122 -3.13 -10.42 -15.57
N ALA A 123 -4.36 -10.65 -15.11
CA ALA A 123 -5.04 -11.95 -15.21
C ALA A 123 -5.33 -12.36 -16.66
N ASN A 124 -5.32 -11.42 -17.59
CA ASN A 124 -5.50 -11.62 -19.03
C ASN A 124 -4.19 -11.67 -19.83
N GLY A 125 -3.04 -11.87 -19.15
CA GLY A 125 -1.74 -12.12 -19.77
C GLY A 125 -0.96 -10.86 -20.16
N PHE A 126 -1.37 -9.68 -19.71
CA PHE A 126 -0.61 -8.46 -19.94
C PHE A 126 0.53 -8.34 -18.92
N ASN A 127 1.68 -7.80 -19.32
CA ASN A 127 2.79 -7.56 -18.43
C ASN A 127 2.53 -6.33 -17.51
N PHE A 128 3.43 -6.05 -16.57
CA PHE A 128 3.31 -4.95 -15.61
C PHE A 128 2.99 -3.60 -16.30
N TRP A 129 3.81 -3.20 -17.27
CA TRP A 129 3.68 -1.90 -17.94
C TRP A 129 2.41 -1.78 -18.79
N GLN A 130 2.02 -2.87 -19.44
CA GLN A 130 0.78 -2.91 -20.21
C GLN A 130 -0.45 -2.87 -19.32
N SER A 131 -0.40 -3.51 -18.16
CA SER A 131 -1.50 -3.50 -17.18
C SER A 131 -1.71 -2.11 -16.57
N GLU A 132 -0.62 -1.32 -16.45
CA GLU A 132 -0.72 0.07 -16.04
C GLU A 132 -1.55 0.92 -17.01
N VAL A 133 -1.44 0.67 -18.33
CA VAL A 133 -2.28 1.36 -19.32
C VAL A 133 -3.76 1.04 -19.12
N PHE A 134 -4.11 -0.19 -18.75
CA PHE A 134 -5.49 -0.54 -18.41
C PHE A 134 -5.98 0.13 -17.13
N SER A 135 -5.08 0.29 -16.15
CA SER A 135 -5.40 1.02 -14.92
C SER A 135 -5.66 2.51 -15.20
N MET A 136 -4.83 3.14 -16.03
CA MET A 136 -5.06 4.52 -16.50
C MET A 136 -6.38 4.66 -17.24
N PHE A 137 -6.69 3.71 -18.14
CA PHE A 137 -7.97 3.68 -18.89
C PHE A 137 -9.17 3.53 -17.94
N GLY A 138 -9.11 2.61 -16.98
CA GLY A 138 -10.18 2.38 -16.00
C GLY A 138 -10.45 3.61 -15.14
N SER A 139 -9.39 4.28 -14.66
CA SER A 139 -9.47 5.52 -13.90
C SER A 139 -10.07 6.65 -14.73
N ALA A 140 -9.56 6.89 -15.95
CA ALA A 140 -10.08 7.94 -16.82
C ALA A 140 -11.56 7.70 -17.22
N MET A 141 -11.96 6.44 -17.38
CA MET A 141 -13.34 6.07 -17.65
C MET A 141 -14.25 6.38 -16.45
N TRP A 142 -13.80 6.10 -15.23
CA TRP A 142 -14.53 6.40 -14.01
C TRP A 142 -14.76 7.91 -13.87
N GLU A 143 -13.70 8.68 -13.88
CA GLU A 143 -13.71 10.15 -13.75
C GLU A 143 -14.61 10.84 -14.77
N THR A 144 -14.66 10.31 -16.00
CA THR A 144 -15.37 10.97 -17.09
C THR A 144 -16.84 10.55 -17.20
N PHE A 145 -17.13 9.25 -16.96
CA PHE A 145 -18.41 8.65 -17.32
C PHE A 145 -19.20 8.07 -16.16
N MET A 146 -18.60 7.85 -14.99
CA MET A 146 -19.23 7.10 -13.90
C MET A 146 -19.62 7.98 -12.71
N GLU A 147 -19.23 9.27 -12.72
CA GLU A 147 -19.61 10.24 -11.71
C GLU A 147 -20.02 11.59 -12.29
N CYS A 148 -20.80 12.34 -11.53
CA CYS A 148 -21.26 13.68 -11.92
C CYS A 148 -20.39 14.81 -11.34
N GLU A 149 -19.38 14.50 -10.56
CA GLU A 149 -18.36 15.45 -10.14
C GLU A 149 -17.37 15.68 -11.29
N TYR A 150 -16.63 16.81 -11.25
CA TYR A 150 -15.62 17.06 -12.28
C TYR A 150 -14.43 16.11 -12.13
N PRO A 151 -13.81 15.68 -13.23
CA PRO A 151 -12.68 14.75 -13.21
C PRO A 151 -11.57 15.18 -12.29
N SER A 152 -11.06 14.27 -11.48
CA SER A 152 -10.08 14.52 -10.44
C SER A 152 -8.64 14.39 -10.93
N THR A 153 -7.82 15.44 -10.76
CA THR A 153 -6.38 15.42 -11.09
C THR A 153 -5.62 14.40 -10.25
N ASN A 154 -5.93 14.32 -8.95
CA ASN A 154 -5.25 13.40 -8.04
C ASN A 154 -5.60 11.95 -8.36
N ASP A 155 -6.84 11.66 -8.76
CA ASP A 155 -7.28 10.28 -8.97
C ASP A 155 -6.76 9.69 -10.28
N VAL A 156 -6.67 10.52 -11.33
CA VAL A 156 -6.00 10.09 -12.58
C VAL A 156 -4.51 9.78 -12.38
N ILE A 157 -3.88 10.30 -11.32
CA ILE A 157 -2.47 10.00 -10.97
C ILE A 157 -2.39 8.89 -9.91
N ALA A 158 -3.13 9.04 -8.81
CA ALA A 158 -3.04 8.14 -7.65
C ALA A 158 -3.60 6.75 -7.95
N THR A 159 -4.74 6.70 -8.65
CA THR A 159 -5.43 5.44 -8.98
C THR A 159 -4.55 4.50 -9.80
N PRO A 160 -3.99 4.90 -10.96
CA PRO A 160 -3.14 3.99 -11.71
C PRO A 160 -1.81 3.71 -11.02
N ILE A 161 -1.03 4.74 -10.64
CA ILE A 161 0.34 4.53 -10.14
C ILE A 161 0.33 3.77 -8.80
N GLY A 162 -0.52 4.19 -7.86
CA GLY A 162 -0.72 3.47 -6.59
C GLY A 162 -1.37 2.10 -6.81
N GLY A 163 -2.28 2.02 -7.80
CA GLY A 163 -2.92 0.79 -8.23
C GLY A 163 -1.94 -0.26 -8.73
N ALA A 164 -0.93 0.12 -9.48
CA ALA A 164 0.13 -0.80 -9.92
C ALA A 164 0.97 -1.34 -8.74
N VAL A 165 1.28 -0.49 -7.75
CA VAL A 165 2.01 -0.92 -6.54
C VAL A 165 1.22 -1.98 -5.78
N ILE A 166 -0.03 -1.68 -5.45
CA ILE A 166 -0.92 -2.61 -4.73
C ILE A 166 -1.21 -3.82 -5.63
N GLY A 167 -1.50 -3.58 -6.90
CA GLY A 167 -1.93 -4.59 -7.86
C GLY A 167 -0.89 -5.67 -8.11
N GLU A 168 0.34 -5.33 -8.44
CA GLU A 168 1.38 -6.33 -8.69
C GLU A 168 1.75 -7.08 -7.40
N THR A 169 1.77 -6.37 -6.26
CA THR A 169 1.97 -7.00 -4.95
C THR A 169 0.91 -8.07 -4.68
N LEU A 170 -0.38 -7.75 -4.85
CA LEU A 170 -1.47 -8.68 -4.62
C LEU A 170 -1.55 -9.77 -5.69
N PHE A 171 -1.26 -9.46 -6.96
CA PHE A 171 -1.23 -10.45 -8.04
C PHE A 171 -0.21 -11.54 -7.79
N ARG A 172 1.04 -11.17 -7.49
CA ARG A 172 2.12 -12.13 -7.18
C ARG A 172 1.86 -12.91 -5.90
N SER A 173 1.26 -12.28 -4.92
CA SER A 173 0.88 -12.94 -3.67
C SER A 173 -0.22 -13.97 -3.89
N SER A 174 -1.22 -13.66 -4.70
CA SER A 174 -2.26 -14.62 -5.08
C SER A 174 -1.69 -15.80 -5.88
N ASP A 175 -0.68 -15.53 -6.75
CA ASP A 175 0.02 -16.59 -7.50
C ASP A 175 0.71 -17.59 -6.59
N ALA A 176 1.35 -17.11 -5.53
CA ALA A 176 2.07 -17.95 -4.57
C ALA A 176 1.15 -18.94 -3.81
N VAL A 177 -0.14 -18.61 -3.68
CA VAL A 177 -1.14 -19.48 -3.00
C VAL A 177 -1.69 -20.57 -3.91
N LEU A 178 -1.80 -20.31 -5.22
CA LEU A 178 -2.42 -21.21 -6.18
C LEU A 178 -1.63 -22.53 -6.36
N ASP A 179 -2.35 -23.62 -6.59
CA ASP A 179 -1.79 -24.90 -7.03
C ASP A 179 -2.86 -25.67 -7.80
N ASP A 180 -2.76 -25.67 -9.13
CA ASP A 180 -3.75 -26.28 -10.03
C ASP A 180 -3.75 -27.82 -10.02
N ARG A 181 -2.82 -28.45 -9.29
CA ARG A 181 -2.75 -29.89 -9.08
C ARG A 181 -3.69 -30.36 -7.97
N THR A 182 -4.12 -29.46 -7.08
CA THR A 182 -4.94 -29.80 -5.92
C THR A 182 -6.41 -29.99 -6.28
N THR A 183 -7.14 -30.73 -5.44
CA THR A 183 -8.57 -31.06 -5.61
C THR A 183 -9.33 -30.86 -4.31
N GLY A 184 -10.67 -30.91 -4.36
CA GLY A 184 -11.53 -30.88 -3.17
C GLY A 184 -11.38 -29.59 -2.34
N TRP A 185 -11.43 -29.74 -1.02
CA TRP A 185 -11.39 -28.61 -0.09
C TRP A 185 -10.07 -27.84 -0.11
N GLU A 186 -8.95 -28.50 -0.40
CA GLU A 186 -7.66 -27.82 -0.55
C GLU A 186 -7.70 -26.86 -1.76
N ARG A 187 -8.20 -27.34 -2.90
CA ARG A 187 -8.39 -26.50 -4.09
C ARG A 187 -9.29 -25.31 -3.78
N PHE A 188 -10.45 -25.57 -3.19
CA PHE A 188 -11.39 -24.52 -2.81
C PHE A 188 -10.74 -23.47 -1.90
N GLY A 189 -10.02 -23.90 -0.87
CA GLY A 189 -9.34 -22.99 0.07
C GLY A 189 -8.27 -22.12 -0.62
N ARG A 190 -7.48 -22.71 -1.55
CA ARG A 190 -6.47 -21.96 -2.31
C ARG A 190 -7.10 -20.95 -3.27
N GLU A 191 -8.14 -21.31 -4.00
CA GLU A 191 -8.87 -20.40 -4.89
C GLU A 191 -9.57 -19.29 -4.12
N ALA A 192 -10.21 -19.60 -2.99
CA ALA A 192 -10.84 -18.61 -2.13
C ALA A 192 -9.81 -17.63 -1.55
N ALA A 193 -8.65 -18.12 -1.10
CA ALA A 193 -7.57 -17.27 -0.63
C ALA A 193 -7.01 -16.38 -1.75
N ALA A 194 -6.77 -16.94 -2.94
CA ALA A 194 -6.30 -16.19 -4.10
C ALA A 194 -7.33 -15.13 -4.56
N PHE A 195 -8.63 -15.44 -4.48
CA PHE A 195 -9.72 -14.51 -4.76
C PHE A 195 -9.73 -13.33 -3.77
N VAL A 196 -9.60 -13.59 -2.47
CA VAL A 196 -9.57 -12.52 -1.46
C VAL A 196 -8.34 -11.64 -1.62
N ILE A 197 -7.17 -12.21 -1.92
CA ILE A 197 -5.93 -11.45 -2.17
C ILE A 197 -6.06 -10.60 -3.43
N SER A 198 -6.53 -11.17 -4.54
CA SER A 198 -6.65 -10.50 -5.84
C SER A 198 -8.01 -10.83 -6.48
N PRO A 199 -9.07 -10.03 -6.17
CA PRO A 199 -10.43 -10.33 -6.61
C PRO A 199 -10.58 -10.47 -8.11
N MET A 200 -9.97 -9.58 -8.90
CA MET A 200 -10.07 -9.63 -10.36
C MET A 200 -9.37 -10.87 -10.94
N ARG A 201 -8.28 -11.32 -10.35
CA ARG A 201 -7.67 -12.60 -10.73
C ARG A 201 -8.61 -13.77 -10.40
N GLY A 202 -9.22 -13.76 -9.23
CA GLY A 202 -10.20 -14.79 -8.84
C GLY A 202 -11.40 -14.82 -9.78
N ILE A 203 -11.99 -13.68 -10.11
CA ILE A 203 -13.08 -13.54 -11.09
C ILE A 203 -12.65 -14.09 -12.46
N ASN A 204 -11.48 -13.70 -12.96
CA ASN A 204 -10.95 -14.17 -14.23
C ASN A 204 -10.78 -15.70 -14.23
N ARG A 205 -10.24 -16.31 -13.16
CA ARG A 205 -10.09 -17.75 -13.03
C ARG A 205 -11.43 -18.50 -13.01
N ILE A 206 -12.46 -17.90 -12.40
CA ILE A 206 -13.83 -18.43 -12.41
C ILE A 206 -14.40 -18.40 -13.84
N ILE A 207 -14.37 -17.24 -14.49
CA ILE A 207 -14.92 -17.02 -15.84
C ILE A 207 -14.24 -17.91 -16.88
N THR A 208 -12.92 -18.10 -16.76
CA THR A 208 -12.13 -18.91 -17.71
C THR A 208 -12.13 -20.41 -17.38
N GLY A 209 -12.78 -20.81 -16.29
CA GLY A 209 -12.81 -22.18 -15.82
C GLY A 209 -11.49 -22.69 -15.20
N GLN A 210 -10.49 -21.82 -15.04
CA GLN A 210 -9.20 -22.18 -14.43
C GLN A 210 -9.37 -22.60 -12.96
N ALA A 211 -10.30 -21.98 -12.25
CA ALA A 211 -10.59 -22.32 -10.85
C ALA A 211 -11.00 -23.79 -10.64
N TRP A 212 -11.58 -24.40 -11.67
CA TRP A 212 -12.11 -25.77 -11.63
C TRP A 212 -11.23 -26.80 -12.34
N ARG A 213 -10.30 -26.35 -13.18
CA ARG A 213 -9.47 -27.21 -14.01
C ARG A 213 -8.30 -27.76 -13.20
N VAL A 214 -8.23 -29.08 -13.09
CA VAL A 214 -7.05 -29.77 -12.52
C VAL A 214 -6.01 -29.93 -13.63
N ARG A 215 -4.74 -29.63 -13.30
CA ARG A 215 -3.60 -29.68 -14.22
C ARG A 215 -2.49 -30.57 -13.66
N SER A 216 -1.51 -30.90 -14.51
CA SER A 216 -0.26 -31.52 -14.08
C SER A 216 0.73 -30.49 -13.46
N THR A 217 0.56 -29.21 -13.79
CA THR A 217 1.39 -28.07 -13.32
C THR A 217 0.69 -27.32 -12.19
N THR A 218 1.42 -26.45 -11.49
CA THR A 218 0.86 -25.62 -10.43
C THR A 218 -0.02 -24.49 -10.94
N GLY A 219 0.06 -24.14 -12.24
CA GLY A 219 -0.56 -22.96 -12.82
C GLY A 219 0.03 -21.62 -12.34
N ARG A 220 1.18 -21.65 -11.66
CA ARG A 220 1.86 -20.45 -11.15
C ARG A 220 2.72 -19.82 -12.23
N LEU A 221 2.58 -18.52 -12.40
CA LEU A 221 3.33 -17.73 -13.36
C LEU A 221 4.75 -17.38 -12.88
N PHE A 222 4.97 -17.36 -11.57
CA PHE A 222 6.22 -16.92 -10.93
C PHE A 222 6.92 -18.05 -10.16
N GLY A 223 6.49 -19.30 -10.35
CA GLY A 223 7.08 -20.46 -9.69
C GLY A 223 6.86 -20.48 -8.18
N ARG A 224 7.93 -20.77 -7.43
CA ARG A 224 7.91 -20.77 -5.96
C ARG A 224 8.83 -19.66 -5.44
N PRO A 225 8.32 -18.44 -5.26
CA PRO A 225 9.10 -17.37 -4.69
C PRO A 225 9.45 -17.68 -3.22
N ASN A 226 10.54 -17.13 -2.76
CA ASN A 226 10.82 -17.07 -1.34
C ASN A 226 9.86 -16.06 -0.69
N VAL A 227 9.06 -16.48 0.27
CA VAL A 227 8.13 -15.58 0.98
C VAL A 227 8.37 -15.72 2.48
N ALA A 228 8.74 -14.62 3.11
CA ALA A 228 8.88 -14.53 4.56
C ALA A 228 7.77 -13.63 5.12
N VAL A 229 7.04 -14.14 6.11
CA VAL A 229 6.00 -13.39 6.81
C VAL A 229 6.34 -13.28 8.28
N ARG A 230 6.23 -12.08 8.83
CA ARG A 230 6.32 -11.82 10.27
C ARG A 230 5.01 -11.23 10.74
N ILE A 231 4.47 -11.78 11.81
CA ILE A 231 3.26 -11.29 12.46
C ILE A 231 3.64 -10.93 13.88
N SER A 232 3.49 -9.67 14.22
CA SER A 232 3.75 -9.14 15.56
C SER A 232 2.45 -8.66 16.18
N ALA A 233 2.20 -8.99 17.45
CA ALA A 233 1.01 -8.55 18.15
C ALA A 233 1.34 -8.24 19.62
N GLY A 234 0.77 -7.17 20.16
CA GLY A 234 1.04 -6.76 21.53
C GLY A 234 0.48 -5.40 21.89
N VAL A 235 1.11 -4.77 22.86
CA VAL A 235 0.69 -3.49 23.41
C VAL A 235 1.45 -2.35 22.72
N LYS A 236 0.73 -1.27 22.42
CA LYS A 236 1.26 0.00 21.90
C LYS A 236 0.89 1.13 22.85
N ALA A 237 1.87 1.95 23.17
CA ALA A 237 1.69 3.21 23.88
C ALA A 237 2.05 4.37 22.93
N LEU A 238 1.21 5.41 22.88
CA LEU A 238 1.47 6.64 22.13
C LEU A 238 1.97 7.73 23.08
N GLU A 239 2.96 8.45 22.62
CA GLU A 239 3.49 9.65 23.25
C GLU A 239 3.19 10.85 22.35
N PHE A 240 2.81 11.97 22.95
CA PHE A 240 2.62 13.23 22.24
C PHE A 240 3.24 14.37 23.04
N GLN A 241 4.15 15.11 22.41
CA GLN A 241 4.89 16.22 23.02
C GLN A 241 5.59 15.87 24.36
N GLY A 242 6.21 14.68 24.43
CA GLY A 242 6.94 14.22 25.60
C GLY A 242 6.06 13.67 26.73
N ARG A 243 4.78 13.35 26.49
CA ARG A 243 3.87 12.86 27.52
C ARG A 243 3.11 11.62 27.08
N ILE A 244 3.18 10.57 27.88
CA ILE A 244 2.34 9.37 27.74
C ILE A 244 1.11 9.56 28.63
N GLY A 245 -0.09 9.54 28.04
CA GLY A 245 -1.36 9.66 28.76
C GLY A 245 -2.09 8.31 28.84
N ASP A 246 -2.93 8.14 29.87
CA ASP A 246 -3.67 6.89 30.15
C ASP A 246 -4.59 6.43 28.99
N THR A 247 -5.02 7.35 28.15
CA THR A 247 -5.91 7.07 26.99
C THR A 247 -5.14 6.66 25.74
N HIS A 248 -3.82 6.65 25.78
CA HIS A 248 -2.95 6.41 24.62
C HIS A 248 -2.28 5.03 24.65
N VAL A 249 -2.83 4.10 25.40
CA VAL A 249 -2.39 2.70 25.40
C VAL A 249 -3.46 1.83 24.75
N GLY A 250 -3.05 0.91 23.89
CA GLY A 250 -3.95 0.01 23.20
C GLY A 250 -3.22 -1.20 22.65
N PHE A 251 -3.94 -1.98 21.85
CA PHE A 251 -3.40 -3.13 21.16
C PHE A 251 -2.94 -2.74 19.75
N ALA A 252 -1.82 -3.33 19.30
CA ALA A 252 -1.36 -3.21 17.93
C ALA A 252 -0.93 -4.57 17.37
N SER A 253 -1.14 -4.73 16.08
CA SER A 253 -0.66 -5.87 15.28
C SER A 253 0.06 -5.34 14.05
N GLN A 254 1.24 -5.87 13.78
CA GLN A 254 2.03 -5.53 12.59
C GLN A 254 2.27 -6.79 11.77
N ILE A 255 2.10 -6.66 10.46
CA ILE A 255 2.37 -7.70 9.48
C ILE A 255 3.45 -7.18 8.56
N ASP A 256 4.56 -7.93 8.47
CA ASP A 256 5.62 -7.67 7.51
C ASP A 256 5.70 -8.85 6.54
N VAL A 257 5.65 -8.57 5.25
CA VAL A 257 5.82 -9.54 4.17
C VAL A 257 7.05 -9.16 3.36
N GLU A 258 7.91 -10.13 3.10
CA GLU A 258 9.01 -10.02 2.16
C GLU A 258 8.85 -11.11 1.12
N TYR A 259 8.73 -10.72 -0.15
CA TYR A 259 8.54 -11.59 -1.31
C TYR A 259 9.77 -11.52 -2.21
N GLY A 260 10.23 -12.67 -2.68
CA GLY A 260 11.39 -12.77 -3.55
C GLY A 260 12.72 -12.79 -2.78
N ASP A 261 13.81 -12.70 -3.49
CA ASP A 261 15.16 -12.55 -2.91
C ASP A 261 15.69 -11.13 -3.20
N ARG A 262 15.97 -10.39 -2.12
CA ARG A 262 16.53 -9.03 -2.24
C ARG A 262 17.94 -9.01 -2.83
N PHE A 263 18.65 -10.13 -2.80
CA PHE A 263 20.05 -10.28 -3.18
C PHE A 263 20.22 -11.07 -4.48
N GLU A 264 19.15 -11.17 -5.26
CA GLU A 264 19.14 -11.73 -6.61
C GLU A 264 18.82 -10.63 -7.62
N GLU A 265 19.69 -10.49 -8.63
CA GLU A 265 19.49 -9.52 -9.72
C GLU A 265 18.23 -9.90 -10.52
N SER A 266 17.38 -8.94 -10.80
CA SER A 266 16.20 -9.12 -11.62
C SER A 266 15.86 -7.88 -12.45
N SER A 267 15.41 -8.14 -13.68
CA SER A 267 14.87 -7.13 -14.59
C SER A 267 13.34 -7.12 -14.66
N LYS A 268 12.67 -8.01 -13.90
CA LYS A 268 11.20 -8.10 -13.91
C LYS A 268 10.62 -7.29 -12.73
N PRO A 269 9.67 -6.39 -12.98
CA PRO A 269 9.04 -5.63 -11.91
C PRO A 269 8.48 -6.53 -10.82
N TYR A 270 8.72 -6.16 -9.55
CA TYR A 270 8.20 -6.82 -8.35
C TYR A 270 8.68 -8.28 -8.11
N ASP A 271 9.75 -8.75 -8.73
CA ASP A 271 10.38 -10.00 -8.32
C ASP A 271 10.86 -9.95 -6.86
N TYR A 272 11.07 -8.75 -6.36
CA TYR A 272 11.26 -8.47 -4.95
C TYR A 272 10.36 -7.31 -4.52
N PHE A 273 9.64 -7.51 -3.42
CA PHE A 273 8.90 -6.45 -2.75
C PHE A 273 8.77 -6.71 -1.24
N THR A 274 8.50 -5.64 -0.49
CA THR A 274 8.16 -5.71 0.92
C THR A 274 6.85 -4.99 1.18
N VAL A 275 6.07 -5.53 2.10
CA VAL A 275 4.86 -4.90 2.65
C VAL A 275 4.99 -4.84 4.15
N LYS A 276 4.74 -3.68 4.73
CA LYS A 276 4.55 -3.48 6.17
C LYS A 276 3.18 -2.87 6.38
N ALA A 277 2.37 -3.45 7.26
CA ALA A 277 1.09 -2.88 7.65
C ALA A 277 0.92 -2.97 9.16
N GLU A 278 0.45 -1.88 9.78
CA GLU A 278 0.12 -1.83 11.20
C GLU A 278 -1.36 -1.56 11.40
N LEU A 279 -2.00 -2.45 12.14
CA LEU A 279 -3.36 -2.32 12.62
C LEU A 279 -3.34 -2.06 14.12
N GLN A 280 -4.21 -1.19 14.60
CA GLN A 280 -4.29 -0.86 16.02
C GLN A 280 -5.74 -0.78 16.52
N ALA A 281 -5.95 -1.23 17.74
CA ALA A 281 -7.19 -1.05 18.47
C ALA A 281 -6.91 -0.13 19.66
N MET A 282 -6.98 1.17 19.38
CA MET A 282 -6.75 2.24 20.35
C MET A 282 -7.90 3.22 20.29
N ARG A 283 -8.25 3.77 21.45
CA ARG A 283 -9.33 4.75 21.52
C ARG A 283 -8.99 5.96 20.64
N GLU A 284 -9.95 6.35 19.80
CA GLU A 284 -9.88 7.54 18.94
C GLU A 284 -8.75 7.51 17.90
N GLN A 285 -8.13 6.38 17.66
CA GLN A 285 -7.13 6.22 16.62
C GLN A 285 -7.69 5.36 15.46
N PRO A 286 -7.20 5.57 14.21
CA PRO A 286 -7.64 4.77 13.09
C PRO A 286 -7.22 3.30 13.27
N LEU A 287 -8.04 2.36 12.76
CA LEU A 287 -7.70 0.94 12.78
C LEU A 287 -6.42 0.65 12.01
N LEU A 288 -6.27 1.24 10.82
CA LEU A 288 -5.08 1.17 10.00
C LEU A 288 -4.23 2.41 10.26
N SER A 289 -3.06 2.24 10.87
CA SER A 289 -2.15 3.35 11.20
C SER A 289 -1.02 3.52 10.21
N GLU A 290 -0.60 2.45 9.54
CA GLU A 290 0.56 2.47 8.65
C GLU A 290 0.45 1.40 7.57
N ILE A 291 0.77 1.77 6.32
CA ILE A 291 1.12 0.85 5.23
C ILE A 291 2.36 1.38 4.54
N GLU A 292 3.34 0.52 4.35
CA GLU A 292 4.47 0.76 3.46
C GLU A 292 4.60 -0.40 2.48
N ILE A 293 4.60 -0.09 1.19
CA ILE A 293 4.91 -1.06 0.14
C ILE A 293 6.12 -0.53 -0.63
N LYS A 294 7.09 -1.41 -0.85
CA LYS A 294 8.27 -1.12 -1.64
C LYS A 294 8.47 -2.23 -2.64
N GLY A 295 8.30 -1.94 -3.93
CA GLY A 295 8.48 -2.86 -5.05
C GLY A 295 9.71 -2.50 -5.87
N ARG A 296 10.55 -3.50 -6.16
CA ARG A 296 11.67 -3.36 -7.06
C ARG A 296 11.18 -3.47 -8.50
N LEU A 297 11.45 -2.43 -9.30
CA LEU A 297 11.11 -2.43 -10.73
C LEU A 297 12.19 -3.10 -11.57
N LEU A 298 13.45 -2.79 -11.25
CA LEU A 298 14.64 -3.40 -11.81
C LEU A 298 15.82 -3.16 -10.87
N ASP A 299 16.83 -4.02 -10.91
CA ASP A 299 18.10 -3.74 -10.25
C ASP A 299 19.26 -4.37 -11.02
N ARG A 300 20.45 -3.90 -10.67
CA ARG A 300 21.71 -4.40 -11.18
C ARG A 300 22.67 -4.67 -10.04
N GLU A 301 23.26 -5.83 -10.06
CA GLU A 301 24.33 -6.20 -9.17
C GLU A 301 25.60 -5.37 -9.45
N ILE A 302 26.15 -4.77 -8.40
CA ILE A 302 27.41 -4.03 -8.46
C ILE A 302 28.55 -4.89 -7.92
N MET A 303 28.26 -5.66 -6.87
CA MET A 303 29.24 -6.50 -6.19
C MET A 303 28.57 -7.75 -5.63
N LYS A 304 29.18 -8.90 -5.86
CA LYS A 304 28.79 -10.17 -5.26
C LYS A 304 30.01 -11.00 -4.88
N SER A 305 30.06 -11.38 -3.64
CA SER A 305 31.07 -12.29 -3.11
C SER A 305 30.42 -13.29 -2.15
N SER A 306 31.19 -14.22 -1.61
CA SER A 306 30.67 -15.18 -0.61
C SER A 306 30.19 -14.51 0.69
N LYS A 307 30.60 -13.28 0.97
CA LYS A 307 30.26 -12.56 2.22
C LYS A 307 29.56 -11.23 1.99
N ALA A 308 29.73 -10.60 0.84
CA ALA A 308 29.22 -9.26 0.59
C ALA A 308 28.43 -9.22 -0.73
N PHE A 309 27.37 -8.40 -0.74
CA PHE A 309 26.53 -8.11 -1.88
C PHE A 309 26.21 -6.62 -1.92
N ALA A 310 26.21 -6.04 -3.12
CA ALA A 310 25.67 -4.70 -3.34
C ALA A 310 24.96 -4.62 -4.69
N SER A 311 23.82 -3.96 -4.71
CA SER A 311 23.06 -3.66 -5.94
C SER A 311 22.54 -2.23 -5.95
N VAL A 312 22.27 -1.71 -7.15
CA VAL A 312 21.53 -0.47 -7.38
C VAL A 312 20.30 -0.78 -8.22
N GLY A 313 19.17 -0.21 -7.87
CA GLY A 313 17.92 -0.49 -8.55
C GLY A 313 16.95 0.68 -8.58
N LEU A 314 15.89 0.52 -9.37
CA LEU A 314 14.75 1.41 -9.42
C LEU A 314 13.62 0.79 -8.59
N TYR A 315 13.03 1.59 -7.71
CA TYR A 315 12.02 1.16 -6.77
C TYR A 315 10.78 2.05 -6.86
N GLN A 316 9.62 1.43 -6.69
CA GLN A 316 8.36 2.13 -6.51
C GLN A 316 7.94 2.00 -5.04
N HIS A 317 7.40 3.10 -4.48
CA HIS A 317 6.98 3.16 -3.09
C HIS A 317 5.52 3.59 -2.99
N PHE A 318 4.84 3.03 -2.01
CA PHE A 318 3.52 3.45 -1.55
C PHE A 318 3.58 3.55 -0.03
N ASP A 319 3.26 4.73 0.52
CA ASP A 319 3.32 4.98 1.95
C ASP A 319 2.02 5.62 2.44
N PHE A 320 1.52 5.13 3.54
CA PHE A 320 0.35 5.66 4.22
C PHE A 320 0.59 5.66 5.73
N TYR A 321 0.44 6.83 6.36
CA TYR A 321 0.52 7.03 7.79
C TYR A 321 -0.68 7.84 8.24
N ASP A 322 -1.49 7.30 9.13
CA ASP A 322 -2.68 7.97 9.63
C ASP A 322 -2.72 7.97 11.16
N SER A 323 -3.03 9.14 11.71
CA SER A 323 -3.33 9.34 13.11
C SER A 323 -4.59 10.18 13.25
N ASP A 324 -5.30 10.06 14.36
CA ASP A 324 -6.49 10.87 14.64
C ASP A 324 -6.26 11.78 15.85
N THR A 325 -7.26 12.59 16.15
CA THR A 325 -7.21 13.62 17.19
C THR A 325 -6.87 13.00 18.55
N ILE A 326 -5.83 13.52 19.17
CA ILE A 326 -5.53 13.28 20.57
C ILE A 326 -6.34 14.26 21.40
N LYS A 327 -7.50 13.85 21.93
CA LYS A 327 -8.50 14.71 22.60
C LYS A 327 -7.92 15.61 23.67
N LYS A 328 -6.96 15.11 24.45
CA LYS A 328 -6.31 15.90 25.52
C LYS A 328 -5.65 17.18 24.97
N TYR A 329 -5.21 17.15 23.71
CA TYR A 329 -4.50 18.26 23.08
C TYR A 329 -5.29 18.87 21.91
N ASP A 330 -6.42 18.25 21.55
CA ASP A 330 -7.26 18.65 20.40
C ASP A 330 -6.44 18.82 19.10
N LYS A 331 -5.54 17.87 18.86
CA LYS A 331 -4.62 17.89 17.71
C LYS A 331 -4.43 16.53 17.10
N VAL A 332 -4.38 16.51 15.77
CA VAL A 332 -3.93 15.37 14.97
C VAL A 332 -2.40 15.49 14.80
N PRO A 333 -1.61 14.50 15.23
CA PRO A 333 -0.14 14.59 15.16
C PRO A 333 0.38 14.62 13.72
N TYR A 334 -0.09 13.71 12.87
CA TYR A 334 0.35 13.57 11.49
C TYR A 334 -0.71 12.85 10.65
N LYS A 335 -0.69 13.13 9.35
CA LYS A 335 -1.28 12.34 8.27
C LYS A 335 -0.38 12.48 7.06
N LEU A 336 -0.10 11.36 6.39
CA LEU A 336 0.69 11.32 5.16
C LEU A 336 0.15 10.21 4.27
N GLY A 337 -0.01 10.50 2.98
CA GLY A 337 -0.29 9.52 1.95
C GLY A 337 0.59 9.76 0.74
N ILE A 338 1.28 8.74 0.26
CA ILE A 338 2.17 8.80 -0.91
C ILE A 338 1.77 7.68 -1.88
N PRO A 339 0.72 7.87 -2.68
CA PRO A 339 0.28 6.85 -3.63
C PRO A 339 1.18 6.74 -4.87
N ALA A 340 1.93 7.79 -5.21
CA ALA A 340 2.73 7.84 -6.43
C ALA A 340 4.16 8.31 -6.14
N CYS A 341 5.09 7.34 -6.05
CA CYS A 341 6.49 7.60 -5.70
C CYS A 341 7.42 6.58 -6.36
N VAL A 342 8.51 7.06 -6.96
CA VAL A 342 9.52 6.24 -7.63
C VAL A 342 10.92 6.81 -7.37
N GLY A 343 11.91 5.94 -7.26
CA GLY A 343 13.27 6.39 -7.01
C GLY A 343 14.33 5.33 -7.14
N VAL A 344 15.57 5.76 -6.98
CA VAL A 344 16.75 4.90 -7.03
C VAL A 344 17.10 4.43 -5.62
N GLY A 345 17.48 3.16 -5.49
CA GLY A 345 17.90 2.57 -4.23
C GLY A 345 19.16 1.75 -4.35
N VAL A 346 19.90 1.69 -3.26
CA VAL A 346 21.08 0.83 -3.11
C VAL A 346 20.80 -0.15 -1.98
N LEU A 347 21.14 -1.41 -2.20
CA LEU A 347 21.17 -2.45 -1.19
C LEU A 347 22.60 -2.87 -0.92
N TYR A 348 22.89 -3.17 0.34
CA TYR A 348 24.17 -3.67 0.77
C TYR A 348 24.00 -4.76 1.81
N ARG A 349 24.81 -5.81 1.72
CA ARG A 349 24.95 -6.86 2.73
C ARG A 349 26.41 -7.16 2.95
N ASP A 350 26.78 -7.36 4.21
CA ASP A 350 28.08 -7.92 4.61
C ASP A 350 27.90 -8.85 5.81
N GLY A 351 28.75 -9.86 5.89
CA GLY A 351 28.88 -10.70 7.07
C GLY A 351 28.76 -12.21 6.86
N ASP A 352 29.02 -12.91 7.94
CA ASP A 352 28.89 -14.35 8.03
C ASP A 352 27.57 -14.71 8.72
N ARG A 353 26.67 -15.39 8.02
CA ARG A 353 25.36 -15.85 8.55
C ARG A 353 25.46 -16.65 9.85
N ARG A 354 26.63 -17.18 10.18
CA ARG A 354 26.85 -17.93 11.43
C ARG A 354 27.15 -17.03 12.61
N ARG A 355 27.70 -15.84 12.39
CA ARG A 355 28.16 -14.91 13.45
C ARG A 355 27.36 -13.61 13.46
N CYS A 356 27.50 -12.83 12.41
CA CYS A 356 26.86 -11.54 12.29
C CYS A 356 26.58 -11.25 10.81
N VAL A 357 25.40 -10.74 10.52
CA VAL A 357 25.01 -10.23 9.19
C VAL A 357 24.59 -8.78 9.35
N PHE A 358 25.13 -7.93 8.54
CA PHE A 358 24.76 -6.52 8.38
C PHE A 358 24.11 -6.34 7.01
N ASP A 359 22.85 -5.88 7.00
CA ASP A 359 22.12 -5.49 5.82
C ASP A 359 21.80 -4.00 5.91
N ALA A 360 21.97 -3.25 4.83
CA ALA A 360 21.60 -1.84 4.77
C ALA A 360 20.94 -1.49 3.43
N TYR A 361 20.16 -0.44 3.42
CA TYR A 361 19.59 0.14 2.21
C TYR A 361 19.52 1.66 2.30
N ALA A 362 19.55 2.31 1.14
CA ALA A 362 19.29 3.74 1.01
C ALA A 362 18.55 4.00 -0.30
N HIS A 363 17.47 4.77 -0.24
CA HIS A 363 16.63 5.13 -1.39
C HIS A 363 16.45 6.65 -1.46
N ALA A 364 16.56 7.21 -2.66
CA ALA A 364 16.22 8.59 -2.97
C ALA A 364 15.10 8.59 -4.01
N ASN A 365 13.95 9.17 -3.66
CA ASN A 365 12.74 9.03 -4.44
C ASN A 365 12.15 10.40 -4.79
N VAL A 366 11.52 10.48 -5.97
CA VAL A 366 10.64 11.57 -6.37
C VAL A 366 9.22 11.20 -5.96
N VAL A 367 8.58 12.06 -5.19
CA VAL A 367 7.15 11.98 -4.87
C VAL A 367 6.40 12.73 -5.96
N ILE A 368 5.77 11.98 -6.87
CA ILE A 368 4.98 12.52 -7.98
C ILE A 368 3.70 13.14 -7.42
N LEU A 369 3.01 12.38 -6.57
CA LEU A 369 1.83 12.82 -5.84
C LEU A 369 1.87 12.29 -4.42
N GLY A 370 1.65 13.17 -3.47
CA GLY A 370 1.51 12.85 -2.06
C GLY A 370 0.55 13.82 -1.38
N SER A 371 0.17 13.47 -0.18
CA SER A 371 -0.70 14.26 0.68
C SER A 371 -0.12 14.39 2.08
N ILE A 372 -0.32 15.53 2.72
CA ILE A 372 0.14 15.78 4.09
C ILE A 372 -0.89 16.62 4.85
N LEU A 373 -1.00 16.38 6.15
CA LEU A 373 -1.92 17.09 7.05
C LEU A 373 -1.88 18.61 6.84
N SER A 374 -3.06 19.22 6.67
CA SER A 374 -3.30 20.67 6.75
C SER A 374 -3.64 21.06 8.19
N ASP A 375 -3.10 22.17 8.70
CA ASP A 375 -3.35 22.60 10.08
C ASP A 375 -4.36 23.76 10.18
N HIS A 376 -4.59 24.52 9.11
CA HIS A 376 -5.39 25.75 9.16
C HIS A 376 -6.71 25.66 8.40
N TYR A 377 -6.72 24.97 7.26
CA TYR A 377 -7.94 24.72 6.50
C TYR A 377 -8.36 23.26 6.70
N GLN A 378 -9.22 23.04 7.68
CA GLN A 378 -9.72 21.72 8.05
C GLN A 378 -11.23 21.68 8.01
N THR A 379 -11.77 20.71 7.29
CA THR A 379 -13.14 20.23 7.41
C THR A 379 -13.09 18.74 7.74
N ASP A 380 -14.22 18.14 8.04
CA ASP A 380 -14.29 16.70 8.34
C ASP A 380 -13.73 15.82 7.20
N GLU A 381 -13.75 16.34 5.96
CA GLU A 381 -13.31 15.64 4.75
C GLU A 381 -11.98 16.16 4.22
N ARG A 382 -11.73 17.49 4.38
CA ARG A 382 -10.56 18.17 3.84
C ARG A 382 -9.62 18.64 4.94
N ASN A 383 -8.78 17.77 5.42
CA ASN A 383 -7.79 18.10 6.45
C ASN A 383 -6.35 17.82 6.01
N TYR A 384 -6.08 17.84 4.70
CA TYR A 384 -4.76 17.59 4.13
C TYR A 384 -4.51 18.46 2.88
N ASN A 385 -3.25 18.54 2.48
CA ASN A 385 -2.79 19.21 1.28
C ASN A 385 -2.31 18.17 0.26
N TRP A 386 -2.68 18.33 -1.01
CA TRP A 386 -1.98 17.63 -2.09
C TRP A 386 -0.63 18.31 -2.35
N ALA A 387 0.40 17.50 -2.55
CA ALA A 387 1.77 17.96 -2.65
C ALA A 387 2.60 17.05 -3.55
N SER A 388 3.71 17.57 -4.07
CA SER A 388 4.80 16.81 -4.67
C SER A 388 6.10 17.15 -3.99
N GLY A 389 7.15 16.34 -4.23
CA GLY A 389 8.43 16.58 -3.60
C GLY A 389 9.37 15.39 -3.71
N PHE A 390 10.05 15.08 -2.62
CA PHE A 390 10.96 13.94 -2.58
C PHE A 390 10.94 13.23 -1.22
N SER A 391 11.41 11.99 -1.20
CA SER A 391 11.68 11.25 0.03
C SER A 391 13.06 10.62 0.01
N LEU A 392 13.68 10.55 1.18
CA LEU A 392 14.90 9.81 1.44
C LEU A 392 14.61 8.74 2.47
N LYS A 393 14.88 7.49 2.14
CA LYS A 393 14.65 6.37 3.05
C LYS A 393 15.94 5.59 3.21
N GLY A 394 16.22 5.17 4.43
CA GLY A 394 17.38 4.35 4.70
C GLY A 394 17.21 3.54 5.97
N GLY A 395 17.97 2.49 6.07
CA GLY A 395 17.95 1.67 7.25
C GLY A 395 19.01 0.59 7.22
N PHE A 396 19.18 -0.04 8.35
CA PHE A 396 20.04 -1.19 8.47
C PHE A 396 19.45 -2.22 9.45
N ASN A 397 19.89 -3.44 9.27
CA ASN A 397 19.53 -4.57 10.12
C ASN A 397 20.80 -5.34 10.48
N ILE A 398 21.02 -5.55 11.76
CA ILE A 398 22.12 -6.34 12.31
C ILE A 398 21.54 -7.59 12.94
N VAL A 399 21.96 -8.76 12.45
CA VAL A 399 21.50 -10.05 12.96
C VAL A 399 22.71 -10.80 13.53
N VAL A 400 22.64 -11.18 14.79
CA VAL A 400 23.73 -11.89 15.47
C VAL A 400 23.29 -13.24 16.04
N ASP A 401 24.26 -14.10 16.28
CA ASP A 401 24.11 -15.41 16.92
C ASP A 401 22.97 -16.25 16.32
N LYS A 402 23.09 -16.55 15.01
CA LYS A 402 22.13 -17.39 14.28
C LYS A 402 20.67 -16.95 14.45
N ASN A 403 20.42 -15.66 14.30
CA ASN A 403 19.10 -15.00 14.46
C ASN A 403 18.57 -15.01 15.92
N ARG A 404 19.44 -15.16 16.92
CA ARG A 404 19.04 -15.04 18.32
C ARG A 404 18.69 -13.60 18.68
N PHE A 405 19.41 -12.66 18.08
CA PHE A 405 19.25 -11.24 18.30
C PHE A 405 19.21 -10.50 16.94
N ALA A 406 18.27 -9.58 16.77
CA ALA A 406 18.26 -8.68 15.64
C ALA A 406 17.95 -7.25 16.09
N PHE A 407 18.70 -6.30 15.55
CA PHE A 407 18.45 -4.87 15.68
C PHE A 407 18.20 -4.27 14.30
N THR A 408 17.09 -3.57 14.15
CA THR A 408 16.72 -2.87 12.91
C THR A 408 16.52 -1.40 13.22
N LEU A 409 17.10 -0.54 12.41
CA LEU A 409 16.85 0.91 12.40
C LEU A 409 16.40 1.31 11.00
N ASN A 410 15.25 1.97 10.90
CA ASN A 410 14.73 2.54 9.68
C ASN A 410 14.47 4.03 9.86
N HIS A 411 14.75 4.81 8.83
CA HIS A 411 14.45 6.23 8.78
C HIS A 411 13.85 6.60 7.42
N SER A 412 12.74 7.33 7.44
CA SER A 412 12.08 7.88 6.26
C SER A 412 11.91 9.39 6.45
N TYR A 413 12.44 10.15 5.52
CA TYR A 413 12.31 11.59 5.42
C TYR A 413 11.50 11.94 4.19
N TYR A 414 10.48 12.77 4.35
CA TYR A 414 9.65 13.31 3.26
C TYR A 414 9.77 14.83 3.26
N ARG A 415 9.93 15.42 2.07
CA ARG A 415 9.86 16.85 1.85
C ARG A 415 8.83 17.11 0.75
N LEU A 416 7.74 17.77 1.12
CA LEU A 416 6.57 17.98 0.27
C LEU A 416 6.25 19.47 0.14
N PHE A 417 5.84 19.84 -1.07
CA PHE A 417 5.45 21.20 -1.43
C PHE A 417 4.00 21.15 -1.95
N SER A 418 3.08 21.86 -1.26
CA SER A 418 1.67 21.86 -1.66
C SER A 418 1.49 22.46 -3.06
N TRP A 419 0.53 21.92 -3.80
CA TRP A 419 0.21 22.39 -5.15
C TRP A 419 -0.52 23.72 -5.12
N VAL A 420 -1.84 23.69 -4.93
CA VAL A 420 -2.66 24.89 -4.94
C VAL A 420 -3.46 24.94 -3.65
N GLY A 421 -3.10 25.86 -2.75
CA GLY A 421 -3.80 26.06 -1.49
C GLY A 421 -4.84 27.15 -1.57
N TYR A 422 -5.72 27.22 -0.56
CA TYR A 422 -6.71 28.25 -0.42
C TYR A 422 -6.07 29.64 -0.32
N ARG A 423 -6.77 30.66 -0.81
CA ARG A 423 -6.38 32.04 -0.54
C ARG A 423 -6.53 32.35 0.94
N TYR A 424 -5.66 33.22 1.47
CA TYR A 424 -5.73 33.64 2.84
C TYR A 424 -7.13 34.26 3.17
N GLY A 425 -7.70 33.82 4.28
CA GLY A 425 -9.02 34.31 4.72
C GLY A 425 -10.21 33.65 4.01
N THR A 426 -10.01 32.56 3.22
CA THR A 426 -11.11 31.81 2.62
C THR A 426 -12.01 31.24 3.74
N ASP A 427 -13.31 31.54 3.70
CA ASP A 427 -14.31 30.95 4.58
C ASP A 427 -14.87 29.67 3.93
N LEU A 428 -14.45 28.52 4.42
CA LEU A 428 -14.84 27.21 3.88
C LEU A 428 -16.35 26.93 3.97
N ASN A 429 -17.09 27.66 4.84
CA ASN A 429 -18.55 27.53 4.94
C ASN A 429 -19.29 28.24 3.80
N LYS A 430 -18.60 29.09 3.02
CA LYS A 430 -19.18 29.89 1.95
C LYS A 430 -18.71 29.48 0.55
N VAL A 431 -17.82 28.56 0.44
CA VAL A 431 -17.29 28.11 -0.85
C VAL A 431 -18.13 26.99 -1.43
N ASN A 432 -18.25 26.97 -2.77
CA ASN A 432 -18.79 25.82 -3.49
C ASN A 432 -17.66 24.85 -3.79
N PHE A 433 -17.61 23.75 -3.04
CA PHE A 433 -16.55 22.74 -3.17
C PHE A 433 -16.50 22.07 -4.56
N ARG A 434 -17.63 21.94 -5.25
CA ARG A 434 -17.69 21.37 -6.60
C ARG A 434 -16.86 22.14 -7.63
N THR A 435 -16.78 23.46 -7.49
CA THR A 435 -16.06 24.33 -8.43
C THR A 435 -14.72 24.83 -7.88
N LEU A 436 -14.38 24.44 -6.67
CA LEU A 436 -13.19 24.92 -5.97
C LEU A 436 -11.98 24.03 -6.29
N ASN A 437 -11.16 24.49 -7.23
CA ASN A 437 -9.95 23.77 -7.66
C ASN A 437 -8.72 24.06 -6.77
N VAL A 438 -8.87 23.92 -5.45
CA VAL A 438 -7.80 24.12 -4.45
C VAL A 438 -8.01 23.19 -3.26
N MET A 439 -6.92 22.82 -2.58
CA MET A 439 -6.95 21.95 -1.41
C MET A 439 -5.93 22.40 -0.36
N GLY A 440 -6.43 22.64 0.88
CA GLY A 440 -5.59 22.91 2.04
C GLY A 440 -4.79 24.22 1.96
N ASP A 441 -3.67 24.26 2.65
CA ASP A 441 -2.83 25.45 2.83
C ASP A 441 -1.70 25.52 1.81
N HIS A 442 -1.28 26.74 1.45
CA HIS A 442 0.03 26.94 0.82
C HIS A 442 1.14 26.62 1.81
N SER A 443 1.81 25.50 1.63
CA SER A 443 2.78 25.03 2.60
C SER A 443 3.95 24.26 1.99
N ALA A 444 5.02 24.16 2.77
CA ALA A 444 6.14 23.26 2.54
C ALA A 444 6.37 22.46 3.82
N ALA A 445 6.11 21.17 3.75
CA ALA A 445 6.15 20.29 4.90
C ALA A 445 7.33 19.32 4.84
N SER A 446 7.89 18.98 6.01
CA SER A 446 8.75 17.82 6.17
C SER A 446 8.13 16.85 7.17
N PHE A 447 8.27 15.57 6.92
CA PHE A 447 7.85 14.51 7.81
C PHE A 447 8.96 13.48 7.97
N ASN A 448 9.29 13.18 9.22
CA ASN A 448 10.34 12.23 9.60
C ASN A 448 9.70 11.09 10.37
N VAL A 449 10.01 9.86 9.97
CA VAL A 449 9.65 8.65 10.68
C VAL A 449 10.93 7.89 10.98
N THR A 450 11.22 7.65 12.25
CA THR A 450 12.39 6.86 12.67
C THR A 450 11.92 5.71 13.55
N GLU A 451 12.14 4.49 13.12
CA GLU A 451 11.80 3.28 13.87
C GLU A 451 13.05 2.52 14.26
N ALA A 452 13.20 2.23 15.55
CA ALA A 452 14.17 1.30 16.10
C ALA A 452 13.44 0.06 16.63
N ARG A 453 13.89 -1.13 16.22
CA ARG A 453 13.30 -2.41 16.59
C ARG A 453 14.35 -3.39 17.10
N LEU A 454 14.04 -4.09 18.18
CA LEU A 454 14.81 -5.17 18.75
C LEU A 454 13.98 -6.44 18.77
N ASP A 455 14.47 -7.51 18.14
CA ASP A 455 13.90 -8.84 18.19
C ASP A 455 14.82 -9.77 19.01
N PHE A 456 14.27 -10.43 20.01
CA PHE A 456 14.95 -11.44 20.82
C PHE A 456 14.25 -12.80 20.66
N LYS A 457 14.97 -13.82 20.21
CA LYS A 457 14.44 -15.16 19.97
C LYS A 457 14.10 -15.88 21.26
N LEU A 458 12.84 -16.21 21.46
CA LEU A 458 12.34 -17.03 22.56
C LEU A 458 12.34 -18.52 22.20
N MET A 459 11.83 -18.86 21.03
CA MET A 459 11.69 -20.22 20.51
C MET A 459 12.00 -20.27 19.01
N ARG A 460 11.87 -21.46 18.38
CA ARG A 460 12.24 -21.65 16.97
C ARG A 460 11.71 -20.57 16.00
N ARG A 461 10.46 -20.14 16.17
CA ARG A 461 9.79 -19.15 15.30
C ARG A 461 9.19 -17.97 16.08
N LEU A 462 9.32 -17.95 17.40
CA LEU A 462 8.74 -16.95 18.28
C LEU A 462 9.81 -16.04 18.85
N TYR A 463 9.55 -14.73 18.81
CA TYR A 463 10.44 -13.66 19.28
C TYR A 463 9.69 -12.71 20.21
N ALA A 464 10.37 -12.21 21.23
CA ALA A 464 9.97 -10.99 21.92
C ALA A 464 10.48 -9.81 21.11
N THR A 465 9.62 -8.84 20.84
CA THR A 465 9.93 -7.66 20.04
C THR A 465 9.61 -6.40 20.83
N VAL A 466 10.56 -5.48 20.86
CA VAL A 466 10.34 -4.11 21.34
C VAL A 466 10.68 -3.16 20.21
N SER A 467 9.79 -2.20 19.91
CA SER A 467 10.07 -1.16 18.93
C SER A 467 9.62 0.21 19.42
N ALA A 468 10.37 1.22 19.02
CA ALA A 468 10.07 2.62 19.26
C ALA A 468 10.05 3.35 17.92
N THR A 469 9.01 4.15 17.67
CA THR A 469 8.90 4.99 16.47
C THR A 469 8.69 6.43 16.86
N SER A 470 9.47 7.33 16.25
CA SER A 470 9.33 8.78 16.39
C SER A 470 8.76 9.34 15.08
N TYR A 471 7.77 10.23 15.21
CA TYR A 471 7.12 10.95 14.11
C TYR A 471 7.29 12.44 14.34
N ILE A 472 7.97 13.15 13.43
CA ILE A 472 8.21 14.58 13.54
C ILE A 472 7.75 15.23 12.24
N ARG A 473 6.69 16.05 12.32
CA ARG A 473 6.18 16.85 11.22
C ARG A 473 6.48 18.33 11.46
N SER A 474 7.08 18.97 10.48
CA SER A 474 7.34 20.41 10.48
C SER A 474 6.77 21.00 9.18
N THR A 475 5.79 21.90 9.32
CA THR A 475 5.13 22.54 8.17
C THR A 475 5.33 24.06 8.24
N ARG A 476 5.86 24.63 7.17
CA ARG A 476 5.95 26.08 6.96
C ARG A 476 4.80 26.51 6.07
N TYR A 477 3.97 27.41 6.57
CA TYR A 477 2.86 27.99 5.84
C TYR A 477 3.27 29.35 5.25
N ARG A 478 2.71 29.68 4.09
CA ARG A 478 2.93 30.99 3.47
C ARG A 478 2.25 32.10 4.26
N ASP A 479 1.01 31.84 4.67
CA ASP A 479 0.10 32.88 5.20
C ASP A 479 -0.23 32.69 6.69
N TYR A 480 0.33 31.64 7.34
CA TYR A 480 0.07 31.29 8.74
C TYR A 480 1.35 30.95 9.49
N PRO A 481 1.33 30.92 10.83
CA PRO A 481 2.45 30.44 11.64
C PRO A 481 2.82 29.00 11.29
N SER A 482 4.12 28.72 11.30
CA SER A 482 4.64 27.38 11.11
C SER A 482 4.26 26.46 12.27
N VAL A 483 4.01 25.18 11.97
CA VAL A 483 3.63 24.19 12.96
C VAL A 483 4.69 23.09 13.04
N LEU A 484 5.10 22.77 14.27
CA LEU A 484 5.93 21.61 14.60
C LEU A 484 5.11 20.66 15.46
N SER A 485 4.99 19.41 15.02
CA SER A 485 4.33 18.33 15.75
C SER A 485 5.31 17.18 15.96
N SER A 486 5.44 16.72 17.21
CA SER A 486 6.27 15.57 17.58
C SER A 486 5.41 14.56 18.32
N SER A 487 5.46 13.32 17.90
CA SER A 487 4.81 12.19 18.57
C SER A 487 5.67 10.94 18.46
N GLY A 488 5.40 9.98 19.32
CA GLY A 488 6.11 8.72 19.31
C GLY A 488 5.24 7.55 19.72
N SER A 489 5.68 6.35 19.41
CA SER A 489 5.05 5.13 19.89
C SER A 489 6.09 4.15 20.42
N LEU A 490 5.76 3.49 21.52
CA LEU A 490 6.50 2.36 22.06
C LEU A 490 5.63 1.11 21.97
N ARG A 491 6.19 0.01 21.47
CA ARG A 491 5.50 -1.27 21.28
C ARG A 491 6.26 -2.38 21.97
N ALA A 492 5.53 -3.25 22.68
CA ALA A 492 6.03 -4.50 23.22
C ALA A 492 5.15 -5.63 22.67
N MET A 493 5.74 -6.50 21.86
CA MET A 493 5.00 -7.46 21.03
C MET A 493 5.63 -8.85 21.11
N LEU A 494 4.83 -9.86 20.79
CA LEU A 494 5.29 -11.17 20.38
C LEU A 494 5.28 -11.25 18.85
N THR A 495 6.37 -11.69 18.24
CA THR A 495 6.53 -11.82 16.79
C THR A 495 6.68 -13.29 16.41
N TYR A 496 5.82 -13.76 15.53
CA TYR A 496 5.93 -15.09 14.93
C TYR A 496 6.46 -14.96 13.50
N LYS A 497 7.52 -15.72 13.17
CA LYS A 497 8.15 -15.76 11.83
C LYS A 497 7.73 -17.07 11.14
N LEU A 498 7.06 -16.94 9.99
CA LEU A 498 6.60 -18.05 9.14
C LEU A 498 7.65 -18.42 8.11
#